data_6f4572d94c61203ffc9c004dd1476c6f
#
_entry.id   6f4572d94c61203ffc9c004dd1476c6f
#
_cell.length_a   1.000
_cell.length_b   1.000
_cell.length_c   1.000
_cell.angle_alpha   90.00
_cell.angle_beta   90.00
_cell.angle_gamma   90.00
#
_symmetry.space_group_name_H-M   'P 1'
#
loop_
_entity.id
_entity.type
_entity.pdbx_description
1 polymer ?
#
loop_
_entity_poly.entity_id
_entity_poly.type
_entity_poly.pdbx_seq_one_letter_code
_entity_poly.pdbx_strand_id
1 'polypeptide(L)'
;PAELALTSIRTEGSLSASLGGADLTTPLTHPALETAQQTLDDWPELMARRDYGTARQRWLEARQTLWNAFPIEQSLAQSEIRAMWLDRGTIVRARSEANLAEVFDRLAAAGINTVFFEAINAGYPIYPSRVAPQQNPLTRHWDPLASAVKLGKERGIEVHAWVWLFAAGNRRHNALLNLPANYPGPLLNANPGWAGYDRQGRTVPVGQDKPFLDPANPEVRSYLMRMLQELANNYDVDGIHFDYVRYPFQDPGANRTYGYGTAARLRFRDMNGVDPAILSPRDSASLSPREQRRQRQLWQRWTDFRVEQVSSFVAEASQMLRQRRPELTISAAVFAKPTHERIQKIQQDWETWAKRGDVDWIVLMSYAMDTNRFEDLISPWILEANYGSTLIIPGIRLLNLPEMAALDQIQTLRDLPVSGYALFAVDNLQRGIQTLLNNTQGETGVSQSLPQQQPFNTATERYQALQREWSWLLSNGQLLMREEKMTQWVNDVNRLGDQLSDLAAAPSHRKLEEVRSQLDQIDRVITSDMSVKSQQNRYRLQTWEHRLAAIDHLLAYGEERFIP
;
A
#
# COMPACT_ATOMS: atom_id res chain seq x y z
N PRO A 1 -16.16 -0.17 12.22
CA PRO A 1 -16.02 0.94 11.26
C PRO A 1 -17.23 1.87 11.24
N ALA A 2 -18.46 1.34 11.03
CA ALA A 2 -19.67 2.18 10.95
C ALA A 2 -19.93 3.00 12.23
N GLU A 3 -19.75 2.43 13.40
CA GLU A 3 -19.92 3.12 14.68
C GLU A 3 -18.90 4.26 14.86
N LEU A 4 -17.63 4.01 14.53
CA LEU A 4 -16.57 5.00 14.61
C LEU A 4 -16.76 6.13 13.59
N ALA A 5 -17.14 5.82 12.36
CA ALA A 5 -17.48 6.81 11.36
C ALA A 5 -18.65 7.68 11.80
N LEU A 6 -19.73 7.08 12.35
CA LEU A 6 -20.86 7.82 12.91
C LEU A 6 -20.44 8.69 14.11
N THR A 7 -19.56 8.21 14.98
CA THR A 7 -19.04 8.99 16.11
C THR A 7 -18.19 10.16 15.61
N SER A 8 -17.31 9.94 14.64
CA SER A 8 -16.48 10.98 14.03
C SER A 8 -17.34 12.11 13.42
N ILE A 9 -18.35 11.75 12.65
CA ILE A 9 -19.27 12.70 12.04
C ILE A 9 -20.05 13.50 13.10
N ARG A 10 -20.49 12.83 14.17
CA ARG A 10 -21.20 13.51 15.27
C ARG A 10 -20.29 14.46 16.03
N THR A 11 -19.01 14.13 16.20
CA THR A 11 -18.03 15.04 16.84
C THR A 11 -17.74 16.26 16.00
N GLU A 12 -17.66 16.13 14.69
CA GLU A 12 -17.53 17.28 13.77
C GLU A 12 -18.80 18.13 13.72
N GLY A 13 -19.96 17.49 13.65
CA GLY A 13 -21.26 18.17 13.71
C GLY A 13 -21.52 18.90 15.02
N SER A 14 -21.09 18.34 16.18
CA SER A 14 -21.27 18.97 17.49
C SER A 14 -20.34 20.19 17.70
N LEU A 15 -19.16 20.22 17.07
CA LEU A 15 -18.31 21.42 17.05
C LEU A 15 -18.96 22.57 16.27
N SER A 16 -19.55 22.27 15.12
CA SER A 16 -20.34 23.25 14.34
C SER A 16 -21.59 23.69 15.10
N ALA A 17 -22.23 22.76 15.83
CA ALA A 17 -23.43 23.04 16.65
C ALA A 17 -23.10 23.80 17.94
N SER A 18 -21.95 23.59 18.58
CA SER A 18 -21.50 24.36 19.75
C SER A 18 -21.24 25.83 19.41
N LEU A 19 -20.91 26.10 18.15
CA LEU A 19 -20.81 27.47 17.61
C LEU A 19 -22.18 28.06 17.22
N GLY A 20 -23.24 27.23 17.12
CA GLY A 20 -24.59 27.62 16.65
C GLY A 20 -25.77 27.30 17.57
N GLY A 21 -25.59 26.78 18.78
CA GLY A 21 -26.65 26.54 19.76
C GLY A 21 -27.63 25.40 19.45
N ALA A 22 -27.24 24.37 18.74
CA ALA A 22 -28.07 23.22 18.40
C ALA A 22 -28.14 22.17 19.51
N ASP A 23 -29.31 21.55 19.67
CA ASP A 23 -29.69 20.61 20.72
C ASP A 23 -28.88 19.28 20.65
N LEU A 24 -28.17 18.93 21.72
CA LEU A 24 -27.30 17.76 21.85
C LEU A 24 -28.03 16.43 22.10
N THR A 25 -29.33 16.34 21.83
CA THR A 25 -30.20 15.18 22.11
C THR A 25 -30.16 14.08 21.04
N THR A 26 -29.13 14.01 20.19
CA THR A 26 -29.03 12.95 19.18
C THR A 26 -28.77 11.60 19.87
N PRO A 27 -29.51 10.51 19.57
CA PRO A 27 -29.31 9.21 20.20
C PRO A 27 -27.88 8.71 19.99
N LEU A 28 -27.28 8.15 21.04
CA LEU A 28 -25.94 7.54 21.02
C LEU A 28 -25.89 6.22 20.24
N THR A 29 -27.06 5.63 20.01
CA THR A 29 -27.25 4.39 19.25
C THR A 29 -27.99 4.69 17.94
N HIS A 30 -27.64 3.96 16.88
CA HIS A 30 -28.34 4.02 15.61
C HIS A 30 -29.12 2.70 15.42
N PRO A 31 -30.37 2.71 14.92
CA PRO A 31 -31.20 1.50 14.77
C PRO A 31 -30.50 0.38 13.96
N ALA A 32 -29.67 0.75 12.97
CA ALA A 32 -28.88 -0.22 12.21
C ALA A 32 -27.83 -0.94 13.06
N LEU A 33 -27.21 -0.26 14.05
CA LEU A 33 -26.27 -0.87 14.99
C LEU A 33 -27.00 -1.80 15.97
N GLU A 34 -28.19 -1.42 16.43
CA GLU A 34 -29.01 -2.27 17.30
C GLU A 34 -29.44 -3.56 16.58
N THR A 35 -29.87 -3.45 15.30
CA THR A 35 -30.18 -4.63 14.47
C THR A 35 -28.97 -5.54 14.27
N ALA A 36 -27.80 -4.97 14.02
CA ALA A 36 -26.57 -5.74 13.88
C ALA A 36 -26.18 -6.43 15.19
N GLN A 37 -26.30 -5.74 16.32
CA GLN A 37 -26.02 -6.30 17.63
C GLN A 37 -26.97 -7.45 17.98
N GLN A 38 -28.27 -7.30 17.75
CA GLN A 38 -29.25 -8.38 17.95
C GLN A 38 -28.89 -9.62 17.12
N THR A 39 -28.41 -9.42 15.90
CA THR A 39 -27.97 -10.53 15.04
C THR A 39 -26.75 -11.26 15.63
N LEU A 40 -25.81 -10.51 16.23
CA LEU A 40 -24.63 -11.10 16.91
C LEU A 40 -25.05 -11.85 18.20
N ASP A 41 -25.99 -11.31 18.96
CA ASP A 41 -26.49 -11.93 20.20
C ASP A 41 -27.22 -13.26 19.92
N ASP A 42 -27.98 -13.33 18.81
CA ASP A 42 -28.68 -14.54 18.38
C ASP A 42 -27.75 -15.60 17.73
N TRP A 43 -26.55 -15.17 17.30
CA TRP A 43 -25.63 -16.01 16.53
C TRP A 43 -25.23 -17.32 17.20
N PRO A 44 -24.85 -17.36 18.52
CA PRO A 44 -24.48 -18.59 19.19
C PRO A 44 -25.60 -19.63 19.20
N GLU A 45 -26.85 -19.19 19.37
CA GLU A 45 -28.02 -20.09 19.40
C GLU A 45 -28.29 -20.68 18.02
N LEU A 46 -28.22 -19.87 16.95
CA LEU A 46 -28.38 -20.34 15.58
C LEU A 46 -27.28 -21.34 15.18
N MET A 47 -26.05 -21.09 15.61
CA MET A 47 -24.94 -22.05 15.41
C MET A 47 -25.14 -23.35 16.16
N ALA A 48 -25.59 -23.30 17.44
CA ALA A 48 -25.87 -24.48 18.24
C ALA A 48 -26.97 -25.35 17.63
N ARG A 49 -27.99 -24.71 17.04
CA ARG A 49 -29.10 -25.39 16.33
C ARG A 49 -28.72 -25.84 14.91
N ARG A 50 -27.51 -25.48 14.40
CA ARG A 50 -27.05 -25.73 13.03
C ARG A 50 -27.96 -25.09 11.96
N ASP A 51 -28.66 -23.99 12.31
CA ASP A 51 -29.49 -23.23 11.38
C ASP A 51 -28.66 -22.22 10.61
N TYR A 52 -27.76 -22.72 9.79
CA TYR A 52 -26.84 -21.91 8.99
C TYR A 52 -27.56 -21.05 7.93
N GLY A 53 -28.75 -21.49 7.49
CA GLY A 53 -29.56 -20.74 6.52
C GLY A 53 -30.05 -19.43 7.11
N THR A 54 -30.72 -19.49 8.25
CA THR A 54 -31.23 -18.33 8.98
C THR A 54 -30.08 -17.41 9.45
N ALA A 55 -29.01 -17.99 9.99
CA ALA A 55 -27.84 -17.25 10.42
C ALA A 55 -27.25 -16.43 9.26
N ARG A 56 -27.05 -17.05 8.10
CA ARG A 56 -26.53 -16.36 6.91
C ARG A 56 -27.47 -15.26 6.42
N GLN A 57 -28.76 -15.51 6.40
CA GLN A 57 -29.76 -14.53 5.98
C GLN A 57 -29.74 -13.31 6.89
N ARG A 58 -29.84 -13.50 8.21
CA ARG A 58 -29.81 -12.40 9.19
C ARG A 58 -28.53 -11.59 9.13
N TRP A 59 -27.39 -12.26 8.94
CA TRP A 59 -26.10 -11.57 8.78
C TRP A 59 -26.08 -10.70 7.52
N LEU A 60 -26.61 -11.19 6.39
CA LEU A 60 -26.71 -10.41 5.15
C LEU A 60 -27.63 -9.19 5.31
N GLU A 61 -28.76 -9.38 5.98
CA GLU A 61 -29.75 -8.31 6.27
C GLU A 61 -29.14 -7.24 7.19
N ALA A 62 -28.50 -7.64 8.29
CA ALA A 62 -27.84 -6.73 9.21
C ALA A 62 -26.72 -5.94 8.51
N ARG A 63 -25.90 -6.60 7.71
CA ARG A 63 -24.84 -5.95 6.90
C ARG A 63 -25.42 -4.95 5.90
N GLN A 64 -26.50 -5.31 5.20
CA GLN A 64 -27.14 -4.40 4.25
C GLN A 64 -27.75 -3.19 4.97
N THR A 65 -28.35 -3.39 6.15
CA THR A 65 -28.90 -2.32 6.98
C THR A 65 -27.81 -1.35 7.44
N LEU A 66 -26.64 -1.87 7.86
CA LEU A 66 -25.49 -1.03 8.22
C LEU A 66 -24.97 -0.23 7.02
N TRP A 67 -24.88 -0.84 5.84
CA TRP A 67 -24.45 -0.13 4.63
C TRP A 67 -25.43 0.96 4.20
N ASN A 68 -26.73 0.69 4.28
CA ASN A 68 -27.76 1.69 3.94
C ASN A 68 -27.77 2.87 4.92
N ALA A 69 -27.35 2.65 6.15
CA ALA A 69 -27.28 3.68 7.18
C ALA A 69 -25.91 4.40 7.22
N PHE A 70 -24.93 3.93 6.46
CA PHE A 70 -23.60 4.55 6.43
C PHE A 70 -23.68 5.92 5.75
N PRO A 71 -23.06 6.98 6.32
CA PRO A 71 -23.20 8.35 5.83
C PRO A 71 -22.32 8.59 4.57
N ILE A 72 -22.80 8.13 3.43
CA ILE A 72 -22.09 8.23 2.13
C ILE A 72 -22.20 9.62 1.49
N GLU A 73 -22.94 10.55 2.06
CA GLU A 73 -23.10 11.92 1.55
C GLU A 73 -22.23 12.94 2.28
N GLN A 74 -21.37 12.47 3.18
CA GLN A 74 -20.46 13.32 3.95
C GLN A 74 -19.03 12.95 3.69
N SER A 75 -18.14 13.94 3.64
CA SER A 75 -16.72 13.68 3.52
C SER A 75 -16.20 12.96 4.77
N LEU A 76 -15.55 11.82 4.55
CA LEU A 76 -14.93 10.96 5.55
C LEU A 76 -13.40 10.95 5.42
N ALA A 77 -12.88 11.73 4.47
CA ALA A 77 -11.45 11.82 4.22
C ALA A 77 -10.73 12.38 5.45
N GLN A 78 -9.56 11.82 5.72
CA GLN A 78 -8.62 12.32 6.73
C GLN A 78 -7.27 12.59 6.08
N SER A 79 -6.33 13.16 6.83
CA SER A 79 -4.95 13.37 6.39
C SER A 79 -4.25 12.01 6.19
N GLU A 80 -4.33 11.50 4.96
CA GLU A 80 -3.87 10.15 4.57
C GLU A 80 -3.41 10.12 3.10
N ILE A 81 -2.56 9.17 2.76
CA ILE A 81 -2.21 8.87 1.37
C ILE A 81 -3.41 8.19 0.72
N ARG A 82 -3.94 8.79 -0.34
CA ARG A 82 -5.00 8.23 -1.19
C ARG A 82 -4.45 8.06 -2.59
N ALA A 83 -3.75 6.92 -2.80
CA ALA A 83 -3.07 6.65 -4.05
C ALA A 83 -3.95 5.87 -5.04
N MET A 84 -3.69 6.03 -6.34
CA MET A 84 -4.32 5.23 -7.38
C MET A 84 -3.35 4.90 -8.51
N TRP A 85 -3.35 3.63 -8.97
CA TRP A 85 -2.61 3.23 -10.15
C TRP A 85 -3.32 3.70 -11.42
N LEU A 86 -2.63 4.50 -12.23
CA LEU A 86 -3.08 4.93 -13.54
C LEU A 86 -2.35 4.10 -14.60
N ASP A 87 -3.08 3.14 -15.12
CA ASP A 87 -2.55 2.11 -16.01
C ASP A 87 -2.33 2.61 -17.46
N ARG A 88 -1.41 1.95 -18.16
CA ARG A 88 -1.10 2.21 -19.56
C ARG A 88 -2.33 2.20 -20.48
N GLY A 89 -3.30 1.32 -20.23
CA GLY A 89 -4.50 1.25 -21.06
C GLY A 89 -5.28 2.55 -21.04
N THR A 90 -5.46 3.13 -19.87
CA THR A 90 -6.10 4.45 -19.68
C THR A 90 -5.27 5.55 -20.32
N ILE A 91 -3.94 5.56 -20.14
CA ILE A 91 -3.04 6.56 -20.74
C ILE A 91 -3.12 6.53 -22.27
N VAL A 92 -3.06 5.35 -22.86
CA VAL A 92 -3.13 5.18 -24.32
C VAL A 92 -4.49 5.63 -24.88
N ARG A 93 -5.59 5.37 -24.16
CA ARG A 93 -6.94 5.82 -24.58
C ARG A 93 -7.10 7.34 -24.52
N ALA A 94 -6.40 8.01 -23.64
CA ALA A 94 -6.45 9.48 -23.54
C ALA A 94 -5.94 10.15 -24.81
N ARG A 95 -4.85 9.67 -25.43
CA ARG A 95 -4.28 10.15 -26.70
C ARG A 95 -3.81 11.60 -26.71
N SER A 96 -4.13 12.41 -25.71
CA SER A 96 -3.75 13.84 -25.61
C SER A 96 -3.75 14.30 -24.17
N GLU A 97 -3.06 15.42 -23.91
CA GLU A 97 -3.07 16.07 -22.61
C GLU A 97 -4.49 16.49 -22.19
N ALA A 98 -5.31 17.01 -23.11
CA ALA A 98 -6.68 17.44 -22.81
C ALA A 98 -7.54 16.30 -22.28
N ASN A 99 -7.52 15.13 -22.93
CA ASN A 99 -8.27 13.97 -22.45
C ASN A 99 -7.65 13.36 -21.18
N LEU A 100 -6.33 13.47 -21.00
CA LEU A 100 -5.69 13.05 -19.75
C LEU A 100 -6.09 13.97 -18.61
N ALA A 101 -6.31 15.28 -18.87
CA ALA A 101 -6.81 16.23 -17.89
C ALA A 101 -8.18 15.80 -17.32
N GLU A 102 -9.10 15.30 -18.16
CA GLU A 102 -10.39 14.77 -17.69
C GLU A 102 -10.23 13.57 -16.72
N VAL A 103 -9.19 12.74 -16.93
CA VAL A 103 -8.87 11.65 -16.01
C VAL A 103 -8.40 12.22 -14.67
N PHE A 104 -7.49 13.20 -14.68
CA PHE A 104 -6.99 13.85 -13.46
C PHE A 104 -8.09 14.63 -12.73
N ASP A 105 -9.02 15.30 -13.44
CA ASP A 105 -10.18 15.95 -12.83
C ASP A 105 -11.07 14.95 -12.06
N ARG A 106 -11.31 13.78 -12.65
CA ARG A 106 -12.04 12.70 -11.99
C ARG A 106 -11.32 12.17 -10.74
N LEU A 107 -9.99 12.08 -10.80
CA LEU A 107 -9.19 11.63 -9.66
C LEU A 107 -9.19 12.67 -8.54
N ALA A 108 -9.04 13.95 -8.87
CA ALA A 108 -9.14 15.04 -7.91
C ALA A 108 -10.52 15.06 -7.22
N ALA A 109 -11.62 14.97 -8.00
CA ALA A 109 -12.98 14.89 -7.46
C ALA A 109 -13.18 13.68 -6.53
N ALA A 110 -12.50 12.55 -6.78
CA ALA A 110 -12.50 11.37 -5.92
C ALA A 110 -11.58 11.49 -4.70
N GLY A 111 -10.97 12.65 -4.46
CA GLY A 111 -10.06 12.90 -3.35
C GLY A 111 -8.72 12.16 -3.46
N ILE A 112 -8.33 11.66 -4.64
CA ILE A 112 -7.02 11.05 -4.87
C ILE A 112 -5.95 12.13 -4.84
N ASN A 113 -4.92 11.93 -4.03
CA ASN A 113 -3.80 12.86 -3.86
C ASN A 113 -2.46 12.33 -4.38
N THR A 114 -2.40 11.08 -4.81
CA THR A 114 -1.19 10.45 -5.36
C THR A 114 -1.56 9.52 -6.51
N VAL A 115 -0.81 9.59 -7.62
CA VAL A 115 -1.02 8.72 -8.78
C VAL A 115 0.26 7.95 -9.09
N PHE A 116 0.18 6.62 -9.11
CA PHE A 116 1.21 5.77 -9.70
C PHE A 116 0.99 5.70 -11.20
N PHE A 117 1.69 6.56 -11.95
CA PHE A 117 1.54 6.72 -13.39
C PHE A 117 2.42 5.74 -14.15
N GLU A 118 1.85 4.81 -14.92
CA GLU A 118 2.60 3.72 -15.56
C GLU A 118 3.54 4.22 -16.66
N ALA A 119 4.73 4.68 -16.24
CA ALA A 119 5.75 5.28 -17.10
C ALA A 119 6.52 4.25 -17.93
N ILE A 120 6.77 3.04 -17.39
CA ILE A 120 7.45 1.95 -18.11
C ILE A 120 6.65 0.65 -17.93
N ASN A 121 6.25 0.05 -19.05
CA ASN A 121 5.48 -1.21 -19.09
C ASN A 121 6.05 -2.14 -20.16
N ALA A 122 6.31 -3.39 -19.80
CA ALA A 122 6.75 -4.43 -20.75
C ALA A 122 8.00 -4.05 -21.58
N GLY A 123 8.93 -3.30 -20.99
CA GLY A 123 10.14 -2.83 -21.66
C GLY A 123 9.96 -1.60 -22.55
N TYR A 124 8.77 -1.00 -22.58
CA TYR A 124 8.48 0.24 -23.29
C TYR A 124 8.24 1.39 -22.32
N PRO A 125 9.04 2.47 -22.37
CA PRO A 125 8.64 3.75 -21.78
C PRO A 125 7.49 4.36 -22.60
N ILE A 126 6.55 5.03 -21.94
CA ILE A 126 5.47 5.75 -22.63
C ILE A 126 5.88 7.18 -23.01
N TYR A 127 6.99 7.64 -22.54
CA TYR A 127 7.61 8.95 -22.78
C TYR A 127 8.78 8.84 -23.78
N PRO A 128 9.22 9.93 -24.42
CA PRO A 128 10.43 9.96 -25.24
C PRO A 128 11.68 9.64 -24.40
N SER A 129 12.27 8.48 -24.62
CA SER A 129 13.48 8.02 -23.90
C SER A 129 14.71 8.01 -24.81
N ARG A 130 15.86 8.36 -24.24
CA ARG A 130 17.17 8.24 -24.89
C ARG A 130 17.92 6.96 -24.47
N VAL A 131 17.39 6.25 -23.49
CA VAL A 131 18.00 5.03 -22.92
C VAL A 131 17.33 3.77 -23.47
N ALA A 132 16.00 3.78 -23.58
CA ALA A 132 15.24 2.63 -24.06
C ALA A 132 15.38 2.46 -25.59
N PRO A 133 15.39 1.22 -26.11
CA PRO A 133 15.44 0.97 -27.55
C PRO A 133 14.28 1.59 -28.31
N GLN A 134 13.12 1.74 -27.67
CA GLN A 134 11.91 2.17 -28.33
C GLN A 134 10.90 2.73 -27.32
N GLN A 135 10.31 3.91 -27.61
CA GLN A 135 9.11 4.39 -26.94
C GLN A 135 7.91 3.51 -27.34
N ASN A 136 6.90 3.42 -26.47
CA ASN A 136 5.66 2.70 -26.76
C ASN A 136 5.03 3.25 -28.07
N PRO A 137 4.80 2.39 -29.08
CA PRO A 137 4.26 2.84 -30.36
C PRO A 137 2.94 3.60 -30.26
N LEU A 138 2.13 3.32 -29.24
CA LEU A 138 0.81 3.92 -29.03
C LEU A 138 0.88 5.33 -28.44
N THR A 139 2.07 5.77 -27.96
CA THR A 139 2.26 7.09 -27.36
C THR A 139 3.33 7.94 -28.06
N ARG A 140 3.84 7.53 -29.25
CA ARG A 140 4.94 8.21 -29.94
C ARG A 140 4.64 9.66 -30.36
N HIS A 141 3.38 10.05 -30.42
CA HIS A 141 2.96 11.37 -30.87
C HIS A 141 2.95 12.45 -29.80
N TRP A 142 3.22 12.08 -28.53
CA TRP A 142 3.23 12.98 -27.38
C TRP A 142 4.04 12.45 -26.20
N ASP A 143 4.17 13.25 -25.15
CA ASP A 143 4.80 12.86 -23.88
C ASP A 143 3.75 12.79 -22.76
N PRO A 144 3.16 11.60 -22.52
CA PRO A 144 2.16 11.44 -21.46
C PRO A 144 2.69 11.72 -20.06
N LEU A 145 3.98 11.45 -19.80
CA LEU A 145 4.55 11.64 -18.47
C LEU A 145 4.74 13.12 -18.15
N ALA A 146 5.24 13.90 -19.11
CA ALA A 146 5.33 15.36 -18.96
C ALA A 146 3.94 15.99 -18.72
N SER A 147 2.93 15.54 -19.50
CA SER A 147 1.55 15.97 -19.31
C SER A 147 1.01 15.58 -17.93
N ALA A 148 1.27 14.36 -17.46
CA ALA A 148 0.81 13.91 -16.15
C ALA A 148 1.42 14.73 -15.00
N VAL A 149 2.72 15.02 -15.03
CA VAL A 149 3.40 15.85 -14.04
C VAL A 149 2.79 17.25 -13.99
N LYS A 150 2.55 17.87 -15.15
CA LYS A 150 1.89 19.18 -15.23
C LYS A 150 0.48 19.14 -14.63
N LEU A 151 -0.35 18.19 -15.09
CA LEU A 151 -1.74 18.05 -14.66
C LEU A 151 -1.88 17.71 -13.17
N GLY A 152 -0.96 16.90 -12.63
CA GLY A 152 -0.88 16.59 -11.21
C GLY A 152 -0.62 17.83 -10.37
N LYS A 153 0.39 18.63 -10.75
CA LYS A 153 0.72 19.90 -10.07
C LYS A 153 -0.45 20.89 -10.06
N GLU A 154 -1.16 21.01 -11.18
CA GLU A 154 -2.32 21.90 -11.31
C GLU A 154 -3.47 21.50 -10.35
N ARG A 155 -3.51 20.24 -9.89
CA ARG A 155 -4.59 19.67 -9.05
C ARG A 155 -4.14 19.23 -7.66
N GLY A 156 -2.89 19.49 -7.29
CA GLY A 156 -2.35 19.05 -6.01
C GLY A 156 -2.25 17.51 -5.88
N ILE A 157 -2.08 16.80 -7.01
CA ILE A 157 -1.90 15.35 -7.06
C ILE A 157 -0.43 15.04 -7.32
N GLU A 158 0.21 14.30 -6.43
CA GLU A 158 1.56 13.78 -6.67
C GLU A 158 1.57 12.73 -7.78
N VAL A 159 2.61 12.79 -8.63
CA VAL A 159 2.81 11.85 -9.72
C VAL A 159 4.08 11.04 -9.48
N HIS A 160 3.91 9.76 -9.17
CA HIS A 160 5.00 8.81 -9.03
C HIS A 160 5.12 7.99 -10.33
N ALA A 161 6.31 7.97 -10.92
CA ALA A 161 6.57 7.16 -12.11
C ALA A 161 6.54 5.67 -11.77
N TRP A 162 5.52 4.95 -12.22
CA TRP A 162 5.38 3.51 -12.04
C TRP A 162 6.18 2.76 -13.09
N VAL A 163 7.14 1.96 -12.64
CA VAL A 163 8.14 1.30 -13.47
C VAL A 163 8.10 -0.21 -13.28
N TRP A 164 7.86 -0.95 -14.36
CA TRP A 164 8.12 -2.39 -14.40
C TRP A 164 9.63 -2.63 -14.53
N LEU A 165 10.27 -3.13 -13.47
CA LEU A 165 11.72 -3.29 -13.45
C LEU A 165 12.18 -4.55 -14.21
N PHE A 166 11.85 -5.75 -13.73
CA PHE A 166 12.38 -6.97 -14.32
C PHE A 166 11.43 -7.64 -15.33
N ALA A 167 10.17 -7.26 -15.44
CA ALA A 167 9.30 -7.77 -16.49
C ALA A 167 9.52 -7.00 -17.81
N ALA A 168 10.06 -7.67 -18.81
CA ALA A 168 10.57 -7.05 -20.05
C ALA A 168 9.61 -7.14 -21.25
N GLY A 169 8.50 -7.85 -21.13
CA GLY A 169 7.52 -8.03 -22.19
C GLY A 169 6.16 -8.45 -21.66
N ASN A 170 5.16 -8.46 -22.54
CA ASN A 170 3.80 -8.85 -22.18
C ASN A 170 3.05 -9.33 -23.42
N ARG A 171 2.61 -10.58 -23.43
CA ARG A 171 1.86 -11.18 -24.56
C ARG A 171 0.59 -10.39 -24.91
N ARG A 172 -0.12 -9.85 -23.89
CA ARG A 172 -1.31 -9.01 -24.15
C ARG A 172 -0.94 -7.69 -24.84
N HIS A 173 0.20 -7.12 -24.50
CA HIS A 173 0.70 -5.92 -25.18
C HIS A 173 1.11 -6.22 -26.62
N ASN A 174 1.76 -7.36 -26.85
CA ASN A 174 2.11 -7.80 -28.21
C ASN A 174 0.85 -7.88 -29.10
N ALA A 175 -0.24 -8.45 -28.60
CA ALA A 175 -1.51 -8.51 -29.33
C ALA A 175 -2.05 -7.12 -29.69
N LEU A 176 -1.97 -6.13 -28.79
CA LEU A 176 -2.39 -4.76 -29.07
C LEU A 176 -1.54 -4.07 -30.15
N LEU A 177 -0.28 -4.49 -30.30
CA LEU A 177 0.65 -3.97 -31.30
C LEU A 177 0.70 -4.82 -32.58
N ASN A 178 -0.15 -5.85 -32.72
CA ASN A 178 -0.11 -6.83 -33.80
C ASN A 178 1.25 -7.53 -33.94
N LEU A 179 1.94 -7.78 -32.81
CA LEU A 179 3.20 -8.49 -32.74
C LEU A 179 2.98 -9.97 -32.44
N PRO A 180 3.91 -10.86 -32.82
CA PRO A 180 3.84 -12.27 -32.48
C PRO A 180 3.68 -12.49 -30.97
N ALA A 181 2.88 -13.48 -30.57
CA ALA A 181 2.61 -13.78 -29.16
C ALA A 181 3.88 -14.14 -28.36
N ASN A 182 4.91 -14.65 -29.03
CA ASN A 182 6.22 -15.00 -28.47
C ASN A 182 7.26 -13.87 -28.57
N TYR A 183 6.89 -12.70 -29.07
CA TYR A 183 7.81 -11.56 -29.11
C TYR A 183 8.23 -11.17 -27.66
N PRO A 184 9.54 -11.14 -27.38
CA PRO A 184 10.02 -11.00 -25.99
C PRO A 184 9.99 -9.55 -25.46
N GLY A 185 9.49 -8.61 -26.26
CA GLY A 185 9.56 -7.17 -25.98
C GLY A 185 10.81 -6.51 -26.59
N PRO A 186 10.80 -5.15 -26.69
CA PRO A 186 11.84 -4.40 -27.38
C PRO A 186 13.22 -4.60 -26.77
N LEU A 187 13.27 -4.69 -25.46
CA LEU A 187 14.51 -4.78 -24.70
C LEU A 187 15.23 -6.12 -24.90
N LEU A 188 14.51 -7.23 -24.75
CA LEU A 188 15.05 -8.57 -24.96
C LEU A 188 15.23 -8.93 -26.45
N ASN A 189 14.48 -8.27 -27.33
CA ASN A 189 14.73 -8.41 -28.77
C ASN A 189 16.05 -7.77 -29.19
N ALA A 190 16.40 -6.61 -28.58
CA ALA A 190 17.68 -5.95 -28.80
C ALA A 190 18.83 -6.64 -28.06
N ASN A 191 18.59 -7.24 -26.89
CA ASN A 191 19.60 -7.84 -26.01
C ASN A 191 19.14 -9.22 -25.50
N PRO A 192 19.15 -10.27 -26.33
CA PRO A 192 18.64 -11.59 -25.94
C PRO A 192 19.38 -12.19 -24.73
N GLY A 193 20.67 -11.89 -24.54
CA GLY A 193 21.49 -12.34 -23.42
C GLY A 193 21.10 -11.77 -22.05
N TRP A 194 20.16 -10.80 -22.01
CA TRP A 194 19.66 -10.21 -20.77
C TRP A 194 18.49 -10.98 -20.15
N ALA A 195 17.96 -11.97 -20.87
CA ALA A 195 16.82 -12.75 -20.39
C ALA A 195 17.18 -13.64 -19.21
N GLY A 196 16.28 -13.72 -18.24
CA GLY A 196 16.20 -14.85 -17.33
C GLY A 196 15.57 -16.05 -18.06
N TYR A 197 15.89 -17.25 -17.60
CA TYR A 197 15.38 -18.50 -18.19
C TYR A 197 14.85 -19.45 -17.12
N ASP A 198 13.92 -20.32 -17.50
CA ASP A 198 13.64 -21.52 -16.74
C ASP A 198 14.68 -22.61 -17.00
N ARG A 199 14.57 -23.77 -16.32
CA ARG A 199 15.52 -24.89 -16.49
C ARG A 199 15.54 -25.48 -17.89
N GLN A 200 14.50 -25.27 -18.70
CA GLN A 200 14.38 -25.75 -20.08
C GLN A 200 14.82 -24.69 -21.11
N GLY A 201 15.34 -23.55 -20.65
CA GLY A 201 15.80 -22.47 -21.52
C GLY A 201 14.68 -21.59 -22.09
N ARG A 202 13.46 -21.62 -21.51
CA ARG A 202 12.36 -20.75 -21.94
C ARG A 202 12.45 -19.42 -21.21
N THR A 203 12.27 -18.33 -21.95
CA THR A 203 12.23 -16.96 -21.42
C THR A 203 10.91 -16.65 -20.68
N VAL A 204 9.80 -17.24 -21.11
CA VAL A 204 8.48 -17.11 -20.48
C VAL A 204 8.17 -18.39 -19.73
N PRO A 205 7.95 -18.34 -18.41
CA PRO A 205 7.59 -19.52 -17.62
C PRO A 205 6.26 -20.11 -18.05
N VAL A 206 6.09 -21.42 -17.85
CA VAL A 206 4.84 -22.12 -18.18
C VAL A 206 3.67 -21.51 -17.42
N GLY A 207 2.59 -21.25 -18.15
CA GLY A 207 1.35 -20.67 -17.59
C GLY A 207 1.42 -19.17 -17.32
N GLN A 208 2.47 -18.48 -17.78
CA GLN A 208 2.63 -17.03 -17.67
C GLN A 208 2.71 -16.36 -19.04
N ASP A 209 2.69 -15.04 -19.05
CA ASP A 209 2.59 -14.23 -20.28
C ASP A 209 3.71 -13.19 -20.42
N LYS A 210 4.70 -13.20 -19.50
CA LYS A 210 5.78 -12.22 -19.44
C LYS A 210 7.16 -12.88 -19.40
N PRO A 211 8.10 -12.46 -20.25
CA PRO A 211 9.52 -12.72 -20.07
C PRO A 211 10.11 -11.77 -19.03
N PHE A 212 11.17 -12.22 -18.34
CA PHE A 212 11.84 -11.43 -17.30
C PHE A 212 13.32 -11.27 -17.63
N LEU A 213 13.88 -10.13 -17.22
CA LEU A 213 15.32 -9.86 -17.20
C LEU A 213 15.99 -10.69 -16.11
N ASP A 214 17.29 -10.94 -16.26
CA ASP A 214 18.13 -11.57 -15.23
C ASP A 214 18.65 -10.49 -14.25
N PRO A 215 18.19 -10.44 -12.99
CA PRO A 215 18.65 -9.45 -12.01
C PRO A 215 20.14 -9.58 -11.63
N ALA A 216 20.75 -10.72 -11.93
CA ALA A 216 22.18 -10.96 -11.73
C ALA A 216 23.06 -10.44 -12.87
N ASN A 217 22.47 -10.06 -14.01
CA ASN A 217 23.21 -9.56 -15.16
C ASN A 217 23.62 -8.08 -14.93
N PRO A 218 24.93 -7.75 -14.93
CA PRO A 218 25.39 -6.39 -14.69
C PRO A 218 24.96 -5.38 -15.78
N GLU A 219 24.79 -5.83 -17.02
CA GLU A 219 24.29 -4.96 -18.10
C GLU A 219 22.82 -4.60 -17.91
N VAL A 220 22.00 -5.56 -17.46
CA VAL A 220 20.60 -5.34 -17.07
C VAL A 220 20.52 -4.31 -15.94
N ARG A 221 21.31 -4.48 -14.88
CA ARG A 221 21.35 -3.55 -13.75
C ARG A 221 21.76 -2.15 -14.22
N SER A 222 22.82 -2.05 -15.00
CA SER A 222 23.29 -0.77 -15.57
C SER A 222 22.24 -0.09 -16.45
N TYR A 223 21.52 -0.85 -17.26
CA TYR A 223 20.43 -0.34 -18.09
C TYR A 223 19.28 0.21 -17.24
N LEU A 224 18.79 -0.57 -16.27
CA LEU A 224 17.70 -0.15 -15.39
C LEU A 224 18.09 1.08 -14.56
N MET A 225 19.34 1.15 -14.07
CA MET A 225 19.84 2.34 -13.38
C MET A 225 19.79 3.58 -14.27
N ARG A 226 20.23 3.49 -15.55
CA ARG A 226 20.14 4.61 -16.50
C ARG A 226 18.69 5.01 -16.78
N MET A 227 17.75 4.06 -16.85
CA MET A 227 16.32 4.37 -17.02
C MET A 227 15.75 5.14 -15.81
N LEU A 228 16.09 4.72 -14.59
CA LEU A 228 15.68 5.41 -13.36
C LEU A 228 16.32 6.81 -13.28
N GLN A 229 17.59 6.93 -13.66
CA GLN A 229 18.28 8.23 -13.75
C GLN A 229 17.63 9.17 -14.78
N GLU A 230 17.24 8.64 -15.94
CA GLU A 230 16.54 9.43 -16.97
C GLU A 230 15.23 9.99 -16.44
N LEU A 231 14.42 9.17 -15.75
CA LEU A 231 13.18 9.61 -15.11
C LEU A 231 13.43 10.71 -14.07
N ALA A 232 14.34 10.47 -13.13
CA ALA A 232 14.63 11.41 -12.05
C ALA A 232 15.24 12.74 -12.53
N ASN A 233 15.99 12.72 -13.65
CA ASN A 233 16.66 13.93 -14.17
C ASN A 233 15.77 14.75 -15.11
N ASN A 234 14.87 14.10 -15.87
CA ASN A 234 14.16 14.78 -16.95
C ASN A 234 12.72 15.14 -16.59
N TYR A 235 12.16 14.53 -15.54
CA TYR A 235 10.78 14.75 -15.13
C TYR A 235 10.72 15.14 -13.65
N ASP A 236 9.93 16.16 -13.37
CA ASP A 236 9.70 16.61 -12.00
C ASP A 236 8.58 15.77 -11.34
N VAL A 237 8.81 14.45 -11.33
CA VAL A 237 7.97 13.49 -10.62
C VAL A 237 8.22 13.58 -9.12
N ASP A 238 7.18 13.33 -8.33
CA ASP A 238 7.24 13.35 -6.86
C ASP A 238 7.79 12.04 -6.29
N GLY A 239 7.74 10.96 -7.07
CA GLY A 239 8.25 9.65 -6.65
C GLY A 239 8.51 8.69 -7.80
N ILE A 240 9.14 7.57 -7.47
CA ILE A 240 9.30 6.40 -8.35
C ILE A 240 8.71 5.18 -7.66
N HIS A 241 7.80 4.50 -8.37
CA HIS A 241 7.09 3.33 -7.89
C HIS A 241 7.60 2.07 -8.58
N PHE A 242 8.34 1.23 -7.86
CA PHE A 242 8.90 -0.02 -8.37
C PHE A 242 7.84 -1.11 -8.44
N ASP A 243 7.67 -1.72 -9.60
CA ASP A 243 6.83 -2.90 -9.78
C ASP A 243 7.60 -3.99 -10.53
N TYR A 244 7.12 -5.22 -10.45
CA TYR A 244 7.83 -6.40 -10.96
C TYR A 244 9.28 -6.47 -10.46
N VAL A 245 9.55 -5.94 -9.28
CA VAL A 245 10.82 -5.99 -8.58
C VAL A 245 10.96 -7.36 -7.89
N ARG A 246 11.02 -8.40 -8.73
CA ARG A 246 10.98 -9.81 -8.35
C ARG A 246 11.26 -10.72 -9.54
N TYR A 247 11.43 -11.99 -9.25
CA TYR A 247 11.35 -13.04 -10.28
C TYR A 247 9.89 -13.36 -10.68
N PRO A 248 9.66 -14.02 -11.83
CA PRO A 248 8.34 -14.55 -12.16
C PRO A 248 7.90 -15.60 -11.14
N PHE A 249 6.60 -15.89 -11.09
CA PHE A 249 6.08 -16.93 -10.22
C PHE A 249 6.68 -18.30 -10.55
N GLN A 250 7.10 -19.01 -9.52
CA GLN A 250 7.71 -20.33 -9.58
C GLN A 250 6.93 -21.31 -8.71
N ASP A 251 7.11 -22.59 -9.03
CA ASP A 251 6.63 -23.71 -8.22
C ASP A 251 7.77 -24.74 -8.06
N PRO A 252 8.65 -24.53 -7.07
CA PRO A 252 9.75 -25.48 -6.81
C PRO A 252 9.23 -26.89 -6.51
N GLY A 253 8.08 -27.00 -5.84
CA GLY A 253 7.42 -28.28 -5.60
C GLY A 253 7.04 -29.02 -6.87
N ALA A 254 6.71 -28.34 -7.96
CA ALA A 254 6.46 -28.91 -9.28
C ALA A 254 7.71 -28.91 -10.20
N ASN A 255 8.90 -28.59 -9.67
CA ASN A 255 10.14 -28.41 -10.41
C ASN A 255 10.05 -27.34 -11.53
N ARG A 256 9.17 -26.36 -11.35
CA ARG A 256 9.03 -25.21 -12.24
C ARG A 256 9.74 -24.01 -11.62
N THR A 257 11.01 -23.86 -11.96
CA THR A 257 11.92 -22.87 -11.38
C THR A 257 12.49 -21.97 -12.47
N TYR A 258 12.94 -20.76 -12.07
CA TYR A 258 13.41 -19.72 -12.97
C TYR A 258 14.64 -19.00 -12.40
N GLY A 259 15.35 -18.26 -13.26
CA GLY A 259 16.53 -17.49 -12.89
C GLY A 259 17.84 -18.08 -13.43
N TYR A 260 17.77 -18.98 -14.41
CA TYR A 260 18.94 -19.65 -15.00
C TYR A 260 19.55 -18.86 -16.17
N GLY A 261 19.57 -17.53 -16.08
CA GLY A 261 20.32 -16.66 -16.99
C GLY A 261 21.83 -16.96 -16.91
N THR A 262 22.55 -16.71 -18.00
CA THR A 262 23.99 -16.99 -18.08
C THR A 262 24.76 -16.30 -16.96
N ALA A 263 24.49 -15.02 -16.71
CA ALA A 263 25.16 -14.25 -15.66
C ALA A 263 24.89 -14.83 -14.26
N ALA A 264 23.64 -15.16 -13.95
CA ALA A 264 23.28 -15.78 -12.67
C ALA A 264 23.97 -17.12 -12.45
N ARG A 265 23.98 -18.01 -13.47
CA ARG A 265 24.64 -19.33 -13.40
C ARG A 265 26.13 -19.21 -13.19
N LEU A 266 26.81 -18.35 -13.94
CA LEU A 266 28.27 -18.16 -13.82
C LEU A 266 28.64 -17.61 -12.45
N ARG A 267 27.99 -16.53 -12.00
CA ARG A 267 28.25 -15.91 -10.68
C ARG A 267 28.03 -16.91 -9.53
N PHE A 268 26.91 -17.64 -9.56
CA PHE A 268 26.63 -18.64 -8.52
C PHE A 268 27.65 -19.76 -8.52
N ARG A 269 28.02 -20.26 -9.71
CA ARG A 269 29.06 -21.32 -9.85
C ARG A 269 30.42 -20.86 -9.30
N ASP A 270 30.82 -19.64 -9.60
CA ASP A 270 32.10 -19.09 -9.13
C ASP A 270 32.12 -18.97 -7.59
N MET A 271 30.98 -18.65 -6.97
CA MET A 271 30.81 -18.55 -5.50
C MET A 271 30.70 -19.93 -4.81
N ASN A 272 30.11 -20.93 -5.45
CA ASN A 272 29.69 -22.18 -4.78
C ASN A 272 30.29 -23.43 -5.40
N GLY A 273 31.08 -23.33 -6.48
CA GLY A 273 31.73 -24.44 -7.17
C GLY A 273 30.78 -25.36 -7.95
N VAL A 274 29.51 -24.96 -8.13
CA VAL A 274 28.49 -25.78 -8.79
C VAL A 274 27.52 -24.93 -9.62
N ASP A 275 27.19 -25.41 -10.83
CA ASP A 275 26.19 -24.77 -11.68
C ASP A 275 24.79 -25.03 -11.09
N PRO A 276 24.00 -23.99 -10.81
CA PRO A 276 22.66 -24.16 -10.22
C PRO A 276 21.68 -24.93 -11.13
N ALA A 277 21.95 -25.05 -12.41
CA ALA A 277 21.11 -25.82 -13.34
C ALA A 277 21.03 -27.31 -13.01
N ILE A 278 22.03 -27.88 -12.29
CA ILE A 278 22.00 -29.27 -11.84
C ILE A 278 21.32 -29.47 -10.49
N LEU A 279 21.05 -28.38 -9.75
CA LEU A 279 20.40 -28.45 -8.44
C LEU A 279 18.90 -28.75 -8.59
N SER A 280 18.35 -29.54 -7.67
CA SER A 280 16.93 -29.84 -7.62
C SER A 280 16.32 -29.28 -6.33
N PRO A 281 15.14 -28.67 -6.39
CA PRO A 281 14.38 -28.30 -5.18
C PRO A 281 13.78 -29.51 -4.46
N ARG A 282 13.81 -30.68 -5.08
CA ARG A 282 13.22 -31.92 -4.57
C ARG A 282 14.31 -32.89 -4.15
N ASP A 283 14.05 -33.62 -3.07
CA ASP A 283 14.85 -34.77 -2.71
C ASP A 283 14.72 -35.89 -3.76
N SER A 284 15.81 -36.58 -4.04
CA SER A 284 15.80 -37.73 -4.91
C SER A 284 16.07 -38.99 -4.09
N ALA A 285 15.20 -39.98 -4.25
CA ALA A 285 15.37 -41.28 -3.59
C ALA A 285 16.66 -42.02 -3.99
N SER A 286 17.28 -41.61 -5.11
CA SER A 286 18.57 -42.19 -5.58
C SER A 286 19.80 -41.63 -4.84
N LEU A 287 19.63 -40.58 -4.03
CA LEU A 287 20.73 -39.94 -3.31
C LEU A 287 20.80 -40.45 -1.86
N SER A 288 22.02 -40.60 -1.36
CA SER A 288 22.24 -40.86 0.07
C SER A 288 21.75 -39.70 0.95
N PRO A 289 21.46 -39.91 2.23
CA PRO A 289 21.05 -38.87 3.15
C PRO A 289 22.05 -37.68 3.24
N ARG A 290 23.34 -37.96 3.06
CA ARG A 290 24.39 -36.90 3.04
C ARG A 290 24.28 -36.03 1.77
N GLU A 291 24.09 -36.67 0.63
CA GLU A 291 23.94 -35.98 -0.66
C GLU A 291 22.64 -35.16 -0.72
N GLN A 292 21.52 -35.71 -0.19
CA GLN A 292 20.28 -34.97 -0.08
C GLN A 292 20.44 -33.72 0.79
N ARG A 293 21.11 -33.82 1.96
CA ARG A 293 21.41 -32.64 2.79
C ARG A 293 22.22 -31.58 2.04
N ARG A 294 23.28 -32.02 1.33
CA ARG A 294 24.12 -31.12 0.51
C ARG A 294 23.32 -30.46 -0.59
N GLN A 295 22.44 -31.20 -1.27
CA GLN A 295 21.58 -30.68 -2.31
C GLN A 295 20.60 -29.60 -1.77
N ARG A 296 19.94 -29.87 -0.62
CA ARG A 296 19.08 -28.89 0.04
C ARG A 296 19.84 -27.62 0.43
N GLN A 297 21.04 -27.74 0.98
CA GLN A 297 21.88 -26.58 1.31
C GLN A 297 22.26 -25.76 0.09
N LEU A 298 22.67 -26.41 -1.01
CA LEU A 298 22.99 -25.71 -2.26
C LEU A 298 21.76 -25.07 -2.89
N TRP A 299 20.61 -25.74 -2.83
CA TRP A 299 19.33 -25.16 -3.29
C TRP A 299 18.94 -23.93 -2.47
N GLN A 300 19.13 -23.96 -1.14
CA GLN A 300 18.88 -22.79 -0.30
C GLN A 300 19.82 -21.64 -0.67
N ARG A 301 21.12 -21.91 -0.82
CA ARG A 301 22.09 -20.88 -1.29
C ARG A 301 21.71 -20.29 -2.65
N TRP A 302 21.19 -21.12 -3.56
CA TRP A 302 20.68 -20.64 -4.85
C TRP A 302 19.47 -19.75 -4.70
N THR A 303 18.57 -20.06 -3.78
CA THR A 303 17.42 -19.21 -3.46
C THR A 303 17.88 -17.89 -2.85
N ASP A 304 18.76 -17.93 -1.85
CA ASP A 304 19.31 -16.74 -1.19
C ASP A 304 20.07 -15.85 -2.17
N PHE A 305 20.88 -16.46 -3.06
CA PHE A 305 21.55 -15.71 -4.13
C PHE A 305 20.57 -14.93 -5.01
N ARG A 306 19.47 -15.55 -5.44
CA ARG A 306 18.47 -14.87 -6.27
C ARG A 306 17.73 -13.76 -5.51
N VAL A 307 17.41 -13.98 -4.24
CA VAL A 307 16.84 -12.96 -3.36
C VAL A 307 17.78 -11.75 -3.27
N GLU A 308 19.07 -12.01 -3.05
CA GLU A 308 20.08 -10.95 -2.94
C GLU A 308 20.25 -10.16 -4.25
N GLN A 309 20.11 -10.80 -5.44
CA GLN A 309 20.17 -10.05 -6.70
C GLN A 309 19.04 -8.99 -6.81
N VAL A 310 17.85 -9.31 -6.30
CA VAL A 310 16.73 -8.36 -6.27
C VAL A 310 16.94 -7.30 -5.18
N SER A 311 17.29 -7.73 -3.96
CA SER A 311 17.44 -6.83 -2.80
C SER A 311 18.59 -5.85 -2.97
N SER A 312 19.74 -6.31 -3.45
CA SER A 312 20.87 -5.40 -3.73
C SER A 312 20.56 -4.41 -4.86
N PHE A 313 19.77 -4.81 -5.86
CA PHE A 313 19.33 -3.86 -6.89
C PHE A 313 18.44 -2.77 -6.31
N VAL A 314 17.49 -3.10 -5.43
CA VAL A 314 16.65 -2.12 -4.75
C VAL A 314 17.50 -1.13 -3.95
N ALA A 315 18.42 -1.63 -3.13
CA ALA A 315 19.32 -0.80 -2.34
C ALA A 315 20.18 0.15 -3.21
N GLU A 316 20.81 -0.37 -4.28
CA GLU A 316 21.62 0.43 -5.21
C GLU A 316 20.79 1.49 -5.94
N ALA A 317 19.58 1.12 -6.39
CA ALA A 317 18.68 2.05 -7.08
C ALA A 317 18.22 3.18 -6.15
N SER A 318 17.83 2.83 -4.93
CA SER A 318 17.39 3.79 -3.92
C SER A 318 18.51 4.74 -3.51
N GLN A 319 19.72 4.21 -3.26
CA GLN A 319 20.88 5.03 -2.97
C GLN A 319 21.19 6.02 -4.11
N MET A 320 21.19 5.55 -5.34
CA MET A 320 21.43 6.39 -6.51
C MET A 320 20.37 7.47 -6.68
N LEU A 321 19.10 7.15 -6.47
CA LEU A 321 17.99 8.10 -6.56
C LEU A 321 18.08 9.18 -5.47
N ARG A 322 18.29 8.79 -4.21
CA ARG A 322 18.43 9.72 -3.08
C ARG A 322 19.63 10.66 -3.20
N GLN A 323 20.74 10.19 -3.77
CA GLN A 323 21.89 11.06 -4.04
C GLN A 323 21.59 12.14 -5.07
N ARG A 324 20.61 11.93 -5.97
CA ARG A 324 20.23 12.88 -7.04
C ARG A 324 19.06 13.76 -6.65
N ARG A 325 18.07 13.18 -6.05
CA ARG A 325 16.80 13.77 -5.67
C ARG A 325 16.41 13.27 -4.26
N PRO A 326 16.99 13.88 -3.18
CA PRO A 326 16.72 13.46 -1.80
C PRO A 326 15.24 13.53 -1.41
N GLU A 327 14.49 14.43 -2.02
CA GLU A 327 13.06 14.63 -1.81
C GLU A 327 12.19 13.54 -2.45
N LEU A 328 12.72 12.78 -3.42
CA LEU A 328 11.96 11.81 -4.20
C LEU A 328 11.44 10.66 -3.31
N THR A 329 10.15 10.38 -3.38
CA THR A 329 9.56 9.21 -2.70
C THR A 329 9.83 7.94 -3.49
N ILE A 330 10.41 6.93 -2.84
CA ILE A 330 10.67 5.62 -3.44
C ILE A 330 9.68 4.61 -2.85
N SER A 331 8.87 3.99 -3.70
CA SER A 331 7.87 3.01 -3.27
C SER A 331 7.97 1.71 -4.06
N ALA A 332 7.46 0.62 -3.50
CA ALA A 332 7.46 -0.68 -4.17
C ALA A 332 6.11 -1.41 -4.06
N ALA A 333 5.57 -1.88 -5.19
CA ALA A 333 4.44 -2.80 -5.24
C ALA A 333 4.91 -4.21 -4.89
N VAL A 334 4.34 -4.78 -3.84
CA VAL A 334 4.77 -6.08 -3.30
C VAL A 334 3.58 -7.00 -2.97
N PHE A 335 3.83 -8.30 -2.92
CA PHE A 335 2.78 -9.25 -2.56
C PHE A 335 2.62 -9.37 -1.03
N ALA A 336 1.38 -9.29 -0.56
CA ALA A 336 0.97 -9.55 0.82
C ALA A 336 0.85 -11.07 1.09
N LYS A 337 1.91 -11.83 0.82
CA LYS A 337 2.00 -13.28 1.02
C LYS A 337 2.99 -13.60 2.13
N PRO A 338 2.85 -14.73 2.84
CA PRO A 338 3.82 -15.17 3.85
C PRO A 338 5.25 -15.14 3.31
N THR A 339 6.21 -14.71 4.14
CA THR A 339 7.62 -14.53 3.78
C THR A 339 8.22 -15.75 3.09
N HIS A 340 8.00 -16.94 3.67
CA HIS A 340 8.53 -18.18 3.09
C HIS A 340 7.98 -18.45 1.68
N GLU A 341 6.71 -18.13 1.43
CA GLU A 341 6.10 -18.31 0.11
C GLU A 341 6.68 -17.32 -0.92
N ARG A 342 6.84 -16.05 -0.54
CA ARG A 342 7.42 -15.02 -1.41
C ARG A 342 8.87 -15.33 -1.77
N ILE A 343 9.68 -15.70 -0.78
CA ILE A 343 11.08 -16.08 -0.96
C ILE A 343 11.22 -17.27 -1.92
N GLN A 344 10.40 -18.30 -1.77
CA GLN A 344 10.47 -19.49 -2.60
C GLN A 344 9.89 -19.31 -4.00
N LYS A 345 8.81 -18.52 -4.14
CA LYS A 345 8.07 -18.43 -5.40
C LYS A 345 8.42 -17.24 -6.27
N ILE A 346 8.90 -16.13 -5.70
CA ILE A 346 9.15 -14.88 -6.44
C ILE A 346 10.41 -14.14 -6.01
N GLN A 347 11.16 -14.62 -5.01
CA GLN A 347 12.38 -14.02 -4.46
C GLN A 347 12.21 -12.53 -4.12
N GLN A 348 11.09 -12.16 -3.47
CA GLN A 348 10.76 -10.80 -3.08
C GLN A 348 10.84 -10.66 -1.55
N ASP A 349 11.93 -10.11 -1.04
CA ASP A 349 12.21 -9.90 0.39
C ASP A 349 12.02 -8.43 0.79
N TRP A 350 10.79 -7.94 0.61
CA TRP A 350 10.47 -6.54 0.83
C TRP A 350 10.55 -6.11 2.32
N GLU A 351 10.42 -7.03 3.27
CA GLU A 351 10.59 -6.71 4.69
C GLU A 351 12.02 -6.25 4.98
N THR A 352 13.00 -6.86 4.33
CA THR A 352 14.40 -6.43 4.42
C THR A 352 14.60 -5.05 3.83
N TRP A 353 13.97 -4.74 2.70
CA TRP A 353 14.05 -3.41 2.07
C TRP A 353 13.45 -2.33 2.98
N ALA A 354 12.27 -2.61 3.57
CA ALA A 354 11.61 -1.72 4.50
C ALA A 354 12.47 -1.47 5.75
N LYS A 355 12.94 -2.52 6.42
CA LYS A 355 13.77 -2.42 7.64
C LYS A 355 15.11 -1.70 7.43
N ARG A 356 15.66 -1.71 6.23
CA ARG A 356 16.88 -0.98 5.86
C ARG A 356 16.59 0.48 5.46
N GLY A 357 15.32 0.85 5.32
CA GLY A 357 14.94 2.12 4.74
C GLY A 357 15.31 2.26 3.27
N ASP A 358 15.46 1.13 2.52
CA ASP A 358 15.73 1.18 1.09
C ASP A 358 14.55 1.79 0.31
N VAL A 359 13.33 1.71 0.84
CA VAL A 359 12.12 2.31 0.28
C VAL A 359 11.35 3.10 1.31
N ASP A 360 10.68 4.15 0.88
CA ASP A 360 9.86 5.00 1.74
C ASP A 360 8.47 4.40 1.98
N TRP A 361 7.90 3.75 0.95
CA TRP A 361 6.60 3.07 1.05
C TRP A 361 6.66 1.65 0.53
N ILE A 362 6.02 0.75 1.27
CA ILE A 362 5.63 -0.57 0.79
C ILE A 362 4.15 -0.54 0.44
N VAL A 363 3.83 -0.75 -0.84
CA VAL A 363 2.46 -0.80 -1.33
C VAL A 363 2.05 -2.25 -1.50
N LEU A 364 1.27 -2.76 -0.54
CA LEU A 364 0.85 -4.16 -0.49
C LEU A 364 -0.22 -4.46 -1.53
N MET A 365 -0.01 -5.41 -2.42
CA MET A 365 -1.05 -5.95 -3.30
C MET A 365 -1.94 -6.93 -2.52
N SER A 366 -2.80 -6.39 -1.63
CA SER A 366 -3.67 -7.11 -0.70
C SER A 366 -5.09 -7.31 -1.27
N TYR A 367 -5.15 -7.78 -2.52
CA TYR A 367 -6.37 -7.84 -3.31
C TYR A 367 -7.35 -8.90 -2.82
N ALA A 368 -8.48 -8.47 -2.25
CA ALA A 368 -9.57 -9.31 -1.78
C ALA A 368 -10.94 -8.78 -2.24
N MET A 369 -11.92 -9.68 -2.33
CA MET A 369 -13.29 -9.36 -2.76
C MET A 369 -14.21 -9.05 -1.58
N ASP A 370 -13.74 -9.25 -0.36
CA ASP A 370 -14.43 -8.97 0.89
C ASP A 370 -13.45 -8.47 1.95
N THR A 371 -13.98 -7.78 2.97
CA THR A 371 -13.20 -7.09 4.00
C THR A 371 -12.49 -8.06 4.94
N ASN A 372 -13.12 -9.18 5.33
CA ASN A 372 -12.48 -10.15 6.22
C ASN A 372 -11.22 -10.73 5.58
N ARG A 373 -11.34 -11.15 4.31
CA ARG A 373 -10.17 -11.64 3.57
C ARG A 373 -9.11 -10.56 3.36
N PHE A 374 -9.54 -9.32 3.20
CA PHE A 374 -8.63 -8.17 3.10
C PHE A 374 -7.84 -7.99 4.40
N GLU A 375 -8.51 -7.98 5.55
CA GLU A 375 -7.87 -7.92 6.87
C GLU A 375 -6.89 -9.08 7.10
N ASP A 376 -7.30 -10.32 6.80
CA ASP A 376 -6.42 -11.50 6.90
C ASP A 376 -5.11 -11.34 6.12
N LEU A 377 -5.18 -10.66 4.95
CA LEU A 377 -4.01 -10.45 4.09
C LEU A 377 -3.05 -9.38 4.63
N ILE A 378 -3.57 -8.35 5.31
CA ILE A 378 -2.76 -7.20 5.73
C ILE A 378 -2.31 -7.28 7.20
N SER A 379 -3.13 -7.83 8.09
CA SER A 379 -2.88 -7.85 9.54
C SER A 379 -1.50 -8.36 9.95
N PRO A 380 -0.96 -9.44 9.36
CA PRO A 380 0.38 -9.91 9.71
C PRO A 380 1.50 -8.89 9.43
N TRP A 381 1.26 -7.94 8.55
CA TRP A 381 2.26 -6.97 8.10
C TRP A 381 2.13 -5.62 8.79
N ILE A 382 0.97 -5.30 9.35
CA ILE A 382 0.69 -3.99 9.93
C ILE A 382 0.56 -4.02 11.45
N LEU A 383 0.21 -5.18 12.05
CA LEU A 383 0.01 -5.30 13.50
C LEU A 383 1.20 -5.91 14.24
N GLU A 384 1.99 -6.76 13.59
CA GLU A 384 3.01 -7.56 14.26
C GLU A 384 4.45 -7.14 13.94
N ALA A 385 4.66 -6.24 12.97
CA ALA A 385 5.97 -5.93 12.45
C ALA A 385 6.32 -4.44 12.54
N ASN A 386 7.58 -4.17 12.89
CA ASN A 386 8.17 -2.84 12.81
C ASN A 386 9.06 -2.75 11.57
N TYR A 387 8.79 -1.76 10.72
CA TYR A 387 9.54 -1.48 9.48
C TYR A 387 10.31 -0.15 9.54
N GLY A 388 10.59 0.36 10.74
CA GLY A 388 11.30 1.63 10.94
C GLY A 388 10.48 2.80 10.39
N SER A 389 11.11 3.60 9.53
CA SER A 389 10.50 4.78 8.90
C SER A 389 9.65 4.45 7.66
N THR A 390 9.63 3.21 7.18
CA THR A 390 8.87 2.84 5.97
C THR A 390 7.37 2.77 6.23
N LEU A 391 6.58 3.51 5.45
CA LEU A 391 5.11 3.50 5.53
C LEU A 391 4.52 2.31 4.78
N ILE A 392 3.55 1.63 5.38
CA ILE A 392 2.81 0.54 4.76
C ILE A 392 1.48 1.08 4.19
N ILE A 393 1.28 0.86 2.90
CA ILE A 393 0.12 1.34 2.13
C ILE A 393 -0.61 0.14 1.53
N PRO A 394 -1.67 -0.38 2.16
CA PRO A 394 -2.44 -1.50 1.61
C PRO A 394 -3.14 -1.13 0.31
N GLY A 395 -3.11 -2.05 -0.67
CA GLY A 395 -3.73 -1.90 -1.97
C GLY A 395 -5.06 -2.61 -2.07
N ILE A 396 -6.07 -1.93 -2.58
CA ILE A 396 -7.43 -2.42 -2.81
C ILE A 396 -7.65 -2.56 -4.32
N ARG A 397 -8.10 -3.73 -4.78
CA ARG A 397 -8.40 -3.95 -6.20
C ARG A 397 -9.85 -3.66 -6.52
N LEU A 398 -10.12 -2.68 -7.38
CA LEU A 398 -11.48 -2.25 -7.74
C LEU A 398 -12.18 -3.20 -8.76
N LEU A 399 -11.44 -4.02 -9.51
CA LEU A 399 -12.01 -4.91 -10.51
C LEU A 399 -13.02 -5.89 -9.88
N ASN A 400 -14.28 -5.76 -10.27
CA ASN A 400 -15.42 -6.55 -9.77
C ASN A 400 -15.67 -6.43 -8.25
N LEU A 401 -15.09 -5.43 -7.58
CA LEU A 401 -15.36 -5.17 -6.18
C LEU A 401 -16.67 -4.39 -6.04
N PRO A 402 -17.63 -4.84 -5.21
CA PRO A 402 -18.83 -4.06 -4.92
C PRO A 402 -18.49 -2.71 -4.29
N GLU A 403 -19.26 -1.67 -4.61
CA GLU A 403 -19.01 -0.30 -4.16
C GLU A 403 -18.87 -0.18 -2.64
N MET A 404 -19.84 -0.75 -1.91
CA MET A 404 -19.81 -0.71 -0.44
C MET A 404 -18.67 -1.54 0.15
N ALA A 405 -18.21 -2.60 -0.53
CA ALA A 405 -17.03 -3.36 -0.08
C ALA A 405 -15.75 -2.55 -0.27
N ALA A 406 -15.66 -1.71 -1.31
CA ALA A 406 -14.52 -0.80 -1.48
C ALA A 406 -14.48 0.22 -0.35
N LEU A 407 -15.62 0.83 0.00
CA LEU A 407 -15.72 1.78 1.10
C LEU A 407 -15.41 1.11 2.45
N ASP A 408 -15.95 -0.09 2.68
CA ASP A 408 -15.72 -0.86 3.91
C ASP A 408 -14.22 -1.18 4.10
N GLN A 409 -13.52 -1.59 3.04
CA GLN A 409 -12.07 -1.80 3.08
C GLN A 409 -11.30 -0.49 3.36
N ILE A 410 -11.70 0.64 2.77
CA ILE A 410 -11.10 1.95 3.06
C ILE A 410 -11.32 2.34 4.53
N GLN A 411 -12.54 2.18 5.05
CA GLN A 411 -12.85 2.51 6.45
C GLN A 411 -12.10 1.58 7.43
N THR A 412 -11.98 0.29 7.10
CA THR A 412 -11.19 -0.66 7.90
C THR A 412 -9.74 -0.20 8.04
N LEU A 413 -9.13 0.33 6.97
CA LEU A 413 -7.75 0.82 7.03
C LEU A 413 -7.58 2.03 7.95
N ARG A 414 -8.62 2.84 8.15
CA ARG A 414 -8.58 3.99 9.07
C ARG A 414 -8.58 3.58 10.54
N ASP A 415 -9.02 2.35 10.83
CA ASP A 415 -9.00 1.74 12.15
C ASP A 415 -7.68 0.99 12.43
N LEU A 416 -6.76 0.95 11.47
CA LEU A 416 -5.51 0.20 11.50
C LEU A 416 -4.29 1.16 11.46
N PRO A 417 -3.11 0.72 11.93
CA PRO A 417 -1.92 1.57 12.01
C PRO A 417 -1.23 1.78 10.66
N VAL A 418 -1.96 2.34 9.69
CA VAL A 418 -1.47 2.63 8.33
C VAL A 418 -1.58 4.11 7.97
N SER A 419 -0.80 4.55 6.98
CA SER A 419 -0.75 5.95 6.57
C SER A 419 -1.69 6.30 5.42
N GLY A 420 -2.39 5.32 4.86
CA GLY A 420 -3.31 5.49 3.74
C GLY A 420 -3.55 4.21 2.97
N TYR A 421 -3.99 4.33 1.72
CA TYR A 421 -4.33 3.22 0.85
C TYR A 421 -4.00 3.50 -0.62
N ALA A 422 -4.00 2.44 -1.45
CA ALA A 422 -3.84 2.55 -2.89
C ALA A 422 -4.93 1.76 -3.64
N LEU A 423 -5.55 2.35 -4.67
CA LEU A 423 -6.63 1.75 -5.43
C LEU A 423 -6.14 1.23 -6.80
N PHE A 424 -6.33 -0.04 -7.10
CA PHE A 424 -5.95 -0.65 -8.37
C PHE A 424 -7.19 -0.99 -9.20
N ALA A 425 -7.46 -0.33 -10.31
CA ALA A 425 -6.80 0.78 -10.97
C ALA A 425 -7.83 1.69 -11.64
N VAL A 426 -7.40 2.81 -12.23
CA VAL A 426 -8.28 3.78 -12.92
C VAL A 426 -9.16 3.11 -13.98
N ASP A 427 -8.64 2.12 -14.72
CA ASP A 427 -9.41 1.32 -15.70
C ASP A 427 -10.64 0.62 -15.08
N ASN A 428 -10.65 0.41 -13.77
CA ASN A 428 -11.72 -0.24 -13.03
C ASN A 428 -12.54 0.73 -12.15
N LEU A 429 -12.31 2.03 -12.25
CA LEU A 429 -13.04 3.06 -11.53
C LEU A 429 -14.41 3.28 -12.19
N GLN A 430 -15.36 2.40 -11.87
CA GLN A 430 -16.73 2.46 -12.36
C GLN A 430 -17.49 3.66 -11.77
N ARG A 431 -18.59 4.07 -12.43
CA ARG A 431 -19.37 5.26 -12.02
C ARG A 431 -19.84 5.23 -10.57
N GLY A 432 -20.32 4.08 -10.09
CA GLY A 432 -20.79 3.97 -8.70
C GLY A 432 -19.67 4.17 -7.69
N ILE A 433 -18.53 3.51 -7.88
CA ILE A 433 -17.34 3.72 -7.04
C ILE A 433 -16.85 5.17 -7.16
N GLN A 434 -16.86 5.75 -8.36
CA GLN A 434 -16.48 7.15 -8.58
C GLN A 434 -17.39 8.09 -7.76
N THR A 435 -18.71 7.92 -7.85
CA THR A 435 -19.68 8.74 -7.10
C THR A 435 -19.49 8.57 -5.59
N LEU A 436 -19.30 7.33 -5.13
CA LEU A 436 -19.04 7.04 -3.73
C LEU A 436 -17.77 7.75 -3.23
N LEU A 437 -16.67 7.67 -3.98
CA LEU A 437 -15.43 8.35 -3.62
C LEU A 437 -15.56 9.88 -3.68
N ASN A 438 -16.23 10.44 -4.70
CA ASN A 438 -16.49 11.87 -4.78
C ASN A 438 -17.23 12.39 -3.54
N ASN A 439 -18.21 11.65 -3.06
CA ASN A 439 -19.01 12.04 -1.90
C ASN A 439 -18.26 11.85 -0.58
N THR A 440 -17.50 10.77 -0.44
CA THR A 440 -16.91 10.37 0.85
C THR A 440 -15.44 10.75 0.99
N GLN A 441 -14.70 10.93 -0.12
CA GLN A 441 -13.27 11.23 -0.14
C GLN A 441 -12.94 12.57 -0.81
N GLY A 442 -13.90 13.21 -1.46
CA GLY A 442 -13.74 14.49 -2.16
C GLY A 442 -13.28 15.62 -1.24
N GLU A 443 -13.10 16.79 -1.82
CA GLU A 443 -12.62 17.97 -1.09
C GLU A 443 -13.53 18.31 0.09
N THR A 444 -12.91 18.47 1.27
CA THR A 444 -13.59 18.87 2.50
C THR A 444 -13.67 20.38 2.69
N GLY A 445 -13.13 21.18 1.78
CA GLY A 445 -12.91 22.62 1.95
C GLY A 445 -11.81 22.99 2.94
N VAL A 446 -11.21 22.00 3.61
CA VAL A 446 -10.06 22.16 4.51
C VAL A 446 -8.84 21.53 3.83
N SER A 447 -7.78 22.31 3.68
CA SER A 447 -6.49 21.78 3.22
C SER A 447 -5.98 20.76 4.25
N GLN A 448 -5.85 19.51 3.82
CA GLN A 448 -5.29 18.43 4.63
C GLN A 448 -3.79 18.30 4.33
N SER A 449 -2.99 18.09 5.38
CA SER A 449 -1.58 17.79 5.21
C SER A 449 -1.38 16.40 4.57
N LEU A 450 -0.35 16.26 3.75
CA LEU A 450 0.01 14.97 3.15
C LEU A 450 1.08 14.28 4.02
N PRO A 451 0.87 13.02 4.42
CA PRO A 451 1.79 12.28 5.28
C PRO A 451 3.25 12.33 4.83
N GLN A 452 3.48 12.24 3.54
CA GLN A 452 4.83 12.20 2.96
C GLN A 452 5.50 13.56 2.84
N GLN A 453 4.74 14.64 2.80
CA GLN A 453 5.26 16.02 2.69
C GLN A 453 5.33 16.70 4.05
N GLN A 454 4.35 16.45 4.91
CA GLN A 454 4.15 17.12 6.19
C GLN A 454 3.79 16.11 7.30
N PRO A 455 4.67 15.13 7.62
CA PRO A 455 4.33 14.03 8.53
C PRO A 455 3.96 14.52 9.94
N PHE A 456 4.63 15.55 10.45
CA PHE A 456 4.33 16.10 11.77
C PHE A 456 2.99 16.86 11.82
N ASN A 457 2.65 17.59 10.75
CA ASN A 457 1.33 18.23 10.62
C ASN A 457 0.24 17.16 10.54
N THR A 458 0.44 16.12 9.72
CA THR A 458 -0.49 15.00 9.60
C THR A 458 -0.66 14.27 10.94
N ALA A 459 0.41 14.03 11.68
CA ALA A 459 0.35 13.46 13.02
C ALA A 459 -0.50 14.32 13.96
N THR A 460 -0.30 15.65 13.92
CA THR A 460 -1.08 16.62 14.71
C THR A 460 -2.57 16.59 14.33
N GLU A 461 -2.92 16.61 13.04
CA GLU A 461 -4.30 16.58 12.57
C GLU A 461 -5.02 15.27 12.96
N ARG A 462 -4.33 14.13 12.81
CA ARG A 462 -4.86 12.82 13.25
C ARG A 462 -5.06 12.75 14.75
N TYR A 463 -4.12 13.30 15.52
CA TYR A 463 -4.26 13.35 16.98
C TYR A 463 -5.41 14.25 17.41
N GLN A 464 -5.58 15.43 16.80
CA GLN A 464 -6.69 16.32 17.09
C GLN A 464 -8.04 15.66 16.79
N ALA A 465 -8.14 14.80 15.76
CA ALA A 465 -9.34 14.01 15.52
C ALA A 465 -9.64 13.03 16.67
N LEU A 466 -8.61 12.39 17.25
CA LEU A 466 -8.76 11.57 18.46
C LEU A 466 -9.19 12.41 19.67
N GLN A 467 -8.59 13.57 19.90
CA GLN A 467 -8.96 14.48 20.98
C GLN A 467 -10.43 14.89 20.91
N ARG A 468 -10.93 15.22 19.70
CA ARG A 468 -12.35 15.57 19.50
C ARG A 468 -13.26 14.38 19.85
N GLU A 469 -12.93 13.18 19.40
CA GLU A 469 -13.67 11.97 19.70
C GLU A 469 -13.72 11.69 21.21
N TRP A 470 -12.59 11.73 21.90
CA TRP A 470 -12.52 11.51 23.35
C TRP A 470 -13.27 12.57 24.13
N SER A 471 -13.17 13.85 23.74
CA SER A 471 -13.87 14.95 24.38
C SER A 471 -15.38 14.80 24.24
N TRP A 472 -15.86 14.38 23.07
CA TRP A 472 -17.26 14.11 22.84
C TRP A 472 -17.77 12.93 23.68
N LEU A 473 -17.04 11.82 23.72
CA LEU A 473 -17.41 10.64 24.53
C LEU A 473 -17.41 10.99 26.04
N LEU A 474 -16.46 11.78 26.50
CA LEU A 474 -16.38 12.24 27.88
C LEU A 474 -17.60 13.11 28.22
N SER A 475 -17.90 14.11 27.40
CA SER A 475 -19.03 15.03 27.60
C SER A 475 -20.37 14.32 27.61
N ASN A 476 -20.50 13.19 26.92
CA ASN A 476 -21.71 12.37 26.88
C ASN A 476 -21.71 11.21 27.90
N GLY A 477 -20.74 11.18 28.84
CA GLY A 477 -20.63 10.17 29.85
C GLY A 477 -20.44 8.74 29.31
N GLN A 478 -19.85 8.62 28.12
CA GLN A 478 -19.58 7.34 27.44
C GLN A 478 -18.17 6.84 27.72
N LEU A 479 -17.25 7.73 28.04
CA LEU A 479 -15.89 7.41 28.42
C LEU A 479 -15.87 7.20 29.95
N LEU A 480 -15.43 6.02 30.37
CA LEU A 480 -15.37 5.64 31.79
C LEU A 480 -13.92 5.49 32.23
N MET A 481 -13.57 6.20 33.25
CA MET A 481 -12.27 6.18 33.91
C MET A 481 -12.46 6.46 35.39
N ARG A 482 -11.52 6.06 36.25
CA ARG A 482 -11.53 6.46 37.64
C ARG A 482 -11.40 7.98 37.78
N GLU A 483 -12.24 8.61 38.61
CA GLU A 483 -12.32 10.07 38.76
C GLU A 483 -10.96 10.69 39.09
N GLU A 484 -10.18 10.03 39.95
CA GLU A 484 -8.82 10.44 40.35
C GLU A 484 -7.85 10.58 39.14
N LYS A 485 -8.06 9.79 38.07
CA LYS A 485 -7.21 9.78 36.87
C LYS A 485 -7.74 10.70 35.75
N MET A 486 -8.99 11.09 35.81
CA MET A 486 -9.65 11.86 34.74
C MET A 486 -8.96 13.22 34.49
N THR A 487 -8.69 13.97 35.58
CA THR A 487 -8.03 15.29 35.48
C THR A 487 -6.62 15.15 34.89
N GLN A 488 -5.87 14.14 35.33
CA GLN A 488 -4.55 13.89 34.80
C GLN A 488 -4.58 13.50 33.32
N TRP A 489 -5.52 12.63 32.96
CA TRP A 489 -5.76 12.23 31.57
C TRP A 489 -6.01 13.42 30.66
N VAL A 490 -6.96 14.31 31.01
CA VAL A 490 -7.28 15.52 30.23
C VAL A 490 -6.05 16.40 30.04
N ASN A 491 -5.24 16.58 31.10
CA ASN A 491 -4.01 17.38 31.03
C ASN A 491 -2.99 16.71 30.08
N ASP A 492 -2.82 15.38 30.17
CA ASP A 492 -1.88 14.64 29.34
C ASP A 492 -2.29 14.66 27.86
N VAL A 493 -3.58 14.52 27.57
CA VAL A 493 -4.15 14.62 26.21
C VAL A 493 -3.91 16.00 25.60
N ASN A 494 -4.16 17.08 26.37
CA ASN A 494 -3.92 18.43 25.87
C ASN A 494 -2.42 18.71 25.68
N ARG A 495 -1.59 18.27 26.61
CA ARG A 495 -0.12 18.42 26.51
C ARG A 495 0.44 17.77 25.26
N LEU A 496 0.00 16.55 24.91
CA LEU A 496 0.45 15.90 23.67
C LEU A 496 0.03 16.68 22.42
N GLY A 497 -1.19 17.25 22.42
CA GLY A 497 -1.64 18.10 21.31
C GLY A 497 -0.77 19.33 21.10
N ASP A 498 -0.40 20.02 22.22
CA ASP A 498 0.51 21.16 22.18
C ASP A 498 1.91 20.76 21.71
N GLN A 499 2.46 19.65 22.25
CA GLN A 499 3.78 19.13 21.86
C GLN A 499 3.85 18.72 20.38
N LEU A 500 2.81 18.09 19.84
CA LEU A 500 2.72 17.76 18.41
C LEU A 500 2.69 19.03 17.54
N SER A 501 1.92 20.04 17.96
CA SER A 501 1.87 21.34 17.26
C SER A 501 3.23 22.04 17.28
N ASP A 502 3.92 22.02 18.41
CA ASP A 502 5.26 22.58 18.57
C ASP A 502 6.32 21.82 17.75
N LEU A 503 6.19 20.48 17.66
CA LEU A 503 7.06 19.66 16.82
C LEU A 503 6.83 19.97 15.34
N ALA A 504 5.57 20.09 14.91
CA ALA A 504 5.22 20.43 13.53
C ALA A 504 5.73 21.81 13.11
N ALA A 505 5.68 22.80 14.02
CA ALA A 505 6.17 24.16 13.77
C ALA A 505 7.70 24.24 13.67
N ALA A 506 8.44 23.44 14.45
CA ALA A 506 9.91 23.44 14.47
C ALA A 506 10.44 22.05 14.86
N PRO A 507 10.59 21.13 13.89
CA PRO A 507 11.03 19.76 14.15
C PRO A 507 12.42 19.68 14.78
N SER A 508 12.58 18.79 15.79
CA SER A 508 13.87 18.47 16.41
C SER A 508 13.80 17.14 17.15
N HIS A 509 14.93 16.44 17.29
CA HIS A 509 15.02 15.17 18.02
C HIS A 509 14.50 15.29 19.47
N ARG A 510 14.87 16.36 20.19
CA ARG A 510 14.40 16.58 21.59
C ARG A 510 12.87 16.63 21.67
N LYS A 511 12.22 17.43 20.80
CA LYS A 511 10.74 17.53 20.79
C LYS A 511 10.08 16.21 20.39
N LEU A 512 10.69 15.49 19.47
CA LEU A 512 10.20 14.19 19.04
C LEU A 512 10.24 13.15 20.18
N GLU A 513 11.31 13.11 20.96
CA GLU A 513 11.41 12.26 22.15
C GLU A 513 10.36 12.62 23.21
N GLU A 514 10.13 13.93 23.45
CA GLU A 514 9.08 14.41 24.35
C GLU A 514 7.68 13.96 23.87
N VAL A 515 7.38 14.09 22.58
CA VAL A 515 6.12 13.64 21.97
C VAL A 515 5.94 12.13 22.10
N ARG A 516 6.95 11.33 21.75
CA ARG A 516 6.90 9.86 21.86
C ARG A 516 6.68 9.39 23.30
N SER A 517 7.38 10.00 24.24
CA SER A 517 7.19 9.68 25.66
C SER A 517 5.77 9.96 26.16
N GLN A 518 5.18 11.07 25.70
CA GLN A 518 3.80 11.43 26.05
C GLN A 518 2.78 10.53 25.32
N LEU A 519 3.04 10.15 24.06
CA LEU A 519 2.24 9.20 23.29
C LEU A 519 2.17 7.84 24.00
N ASP A 520 3.31 7.29 24.41
CA ASP A 520 3.41 6.05 25.17
C ASP A 520 2.66 6.12 26.51
N GLN A 521 2.64 7.28 27.17
CA GLN A 521 1.90 7.46 28.40
C GLN A 521 0.39 7.39 28.14
N ILE A 522 -0.10 8.04 27.10
CA ILE A 522 -1.52 8.02 26.71
C ILE A 522 -1.94 6.60 26.34
N ASP A 523 -1.18 5.90 25.52
CA ASP A 523 -1.44 4.53 25.10
C ASP A 523 -1.58 3.58 26.30
N ARG A 524 -0.67 3.67 27.27
CA ARG A 524 -0.75 2.89 28.52
C ARG A 524 -2.04 3.16 29.31
N VAL A 525 -2.51 4.40 29.37
CA VAL A 525 -3.74 4.73 30.09
C VAL A 525 -4.98 4.17 29.36
N ILE A 526 -5.01 4.24 28.03
CA ILE A 526 -6.08 3.64 27.21
C ILE A 526 -6.17 2.13 27.52
N THR A 527 -5.04 1.44 27.49
CA THR A 527 -4.97 -0.01 27.68
C THR A 527 -5.34 -0.45 29.11
N SER A 528 -4.95 0.31 30.16
CA SER A 528 -5.02 -0.14 31.56
C SER A 528 -6.20 0.43 32.35
N ASP A 529 -6.63 1.64 32.05
CA ASP A 529 -7.49 2.42 32.97
C ASP A 529 -8.80 2.90 32.33
N MET A 530 -8.96 2.70 31.02
CA MET A 530 -10.07 3.27 30.26
C MET A 530 -11.10 2.20 29.85
N SER A 531 -12.36 2.58 29.85
CA SER A 531 -13.42 1.79 29.22
C SER A 531 -14.47 2.70 28.58
N VAL A 532 -15.20 2.21 27.62
CA VAL A 532 -16.28 2.92 26.93
C VAL A 532 -17.59 2.21 27.20
N LYS A 533 -18.66 2.98 27.44
CA LYS A 533 -20.02 2.43 27.51
C LYS A 533 -20.49 1.98 26.13
N SER A 534 -19.94 0.88 25.65
CA SER A 534 -20.28 0.25 24.37
C SER A 534 -20.15 -1.24 24.53
N GLN A 535 -21.01 -2.00 23.85
CA GLN A 535 -20.88 -3.45 23.76
C GLN A 535 -19.58 -3.86 23.01
N GLN A 536 -19.01 -2.94 22.22
CA GLN A 536 -17.75 -3.11 21.48
C GLN A 536 -16.57 -2.36 22.14
N ASN A 537 -16.60 -2.19 23.45
CA ASN A 537 -15.57 -1.48 24.20
C ASN A 537 -14.15 -1.88 23.80
N ARG A 538 -13.85 -3.18 23.73
CA ARG A 538 -12.52 -3.69 23.36
C ARG A 538 -12.10 -3.27 21.95
N TYR A 539 -13.00 -3.35 20.97
CA TYR A 539 -12.71 -2.94 19.60
C TYR A 539 -12.38 -1.45 19.53
N ARG A 540 -13.15 -0.61 20.20
CA ARG A 540 -12.92 0.84 20.21
C ARG A 540 -11.59 1.22 20.84
N LEU A 541 -11.23 0.63 21.99
CA LEU A 541 -9.93 0.85 22.62
C LEU A 541 -8.79 0.43 21.70
N GLN A 542 -8.88 -0.75 21.11
CA GLN A 542 -7.90 -1.25 20.14
C GLN A 542 -7.76 -0.33 18.92
N THR A 543 -8.85 0.23 18.40
CA THR A 543 -8.80 1.20 17.31
C THR A 543 -8.03 2.47 17.71
N TRP A 544 -8.20 2.95 18.93
CA TRP A 544 -7.42 4.10 19.41
C TRP A 544 -5.92 3.78 19.54
N GLU A 545 -5.57 2.61 20.07
CA GLU A 545 -4.19 2.11 20.10
C GLU A 545 -3.58 2.08 18.69
N HIS A 546 -4.31 1.54 17.71
CA HIS A 546 -3.86 1.50 16.30
C HIS A 546 -3.69 2.90 15.70
N ARG A 547 -4.59 3.84 16.02
CA ARG A 547 -4.50 5.22 15.51
C ARG A 547 -3.33 5.96 16.16
N LEU A 548 -3.01 5.71 17.43
CA LEU A 548 -1.79 6.23 18.08
C LEU A 548 -0.53 5.61 17.45
N ALA A 549 -0.53 4.31 17.16
CA ALA A 549 0.56 3.66 16.44
C ALA A 549 0.75 4.23 15.03
N ALA A 550 -0.35 4.55 14.32
CA ALA A 550 -0.27 5.24 13.02
C ALA A 550 0.39 6.62 13.13
N ILE A 551 0.15 7.35 14.22
CA ILE A 551 0.81 8.61 14.51
C ILE A 551 2.31 8.38 14.75
N ASP A 552 2.69 7.38 15.54
CA ASP A 552 4.12 7.06 15.78
C ASP A 552 4.86 6.67 14.50
N HIS A 553 4.23 5.92 13.59
CA HIS A 553 4.79 5.63 12.26
C HIS A 553 5.05 6.89 11.44
N LEU A 554 4.15 7.90 11.50
CA LEU A 554 4.37 9.19 10.83
C LEU A 554 5.52 9.98 11.50
N LEU A 555 5.65 9.89 12.81
CA LEU A 555 6.77 10.50 13.53
C LEU A 555 8.10 9.85 13.15
N ALA A 556 8.14 8.52 13.02
CA ALA A 556 9.34 7.79 12.57
C ALA A 556 9.72 8.14 11.12
N TYR A 557 8.73 8.23 10.23
CA TYR A 557 8.95 8.68 8.85
C TYR A 557 9.48 10.12 8.80
N GLY A 558 8.87 11.00 9.60
CA GLY A 558 9.27 12.40 9.69
C GLY A 558 10.68 12.60 10.26
N GLU A 559 11.07 11.79 11.23
CA GLU A 559 12.41 11.80 11.81
C GLU A 559 13.48 11.55 10.75
N GLU A 560 13.33 10.47 9.98
CA GLU A 560 14.29 10.05 8.94
C GLU A 560 14.42 11.08 7.81
N ARG A 561 13.32 11.76 7.46
CA ARG A 561 13.26 12.61 6.27
C ARG A 561 13.43 14.10 6.55
N PHE A 562 13.05 14.59 7.72
CA PHE A 562 12.89 16.02 7.99
C PHE A 562 13.61 16.50 9.24
N ILE A 563 14.21 15.62 10.04
CA ILE A 563 15.07 16.02 11.17
C ILE A 563 16.52 15.69 10.79
N PRO A 564 17.39 16.71 10.67
CA PRO A 564 18.78 16.53 10.23
C PRO A 564 19.68 15.87 11.30
#